data_73169a398a2e459c671bba7a1b025a21
#
_entry.id   73169a398a2e459c671bba7a1b025a21
#
_cell.length_a   1.000
_cell.length_b   1.000
_cell.length_c   1.000
_cell.angle_alpha   90.00
_cell.angle_beta   90.00
_cell.angle_gamma   90.00
#
_symmetry.space_group_name_H-M   'P 1'
#
loop_
_entity.id
_entity.type
_entity.pdbx_description
1 polymer ?
#
loop_
_entity_poly.entity_id
_entity_poly.type
_entity_poly.pdbx_seq_one_letter_code
_entity_poly.pdbx_strand_id
1 'polypeptide(L)'
;MNHIEALMTIPQIAKLLPTDAAMHACAVASKFDGDDRICLIALLHDVVEDKYATFEELKERFNLDKEQMRALEAITRRDGEKYFDYIARVQLNDMATKIKLADLQINILRCAESLPNHWSLFKRYYKAYEILIGDCK
;
A
#
# COMPACT_ATOMS: atom_id res chain seq x y z
N MET A 1 17.29 3.91 -3.55
CA MET A 1 16.86 5.32 -3.37
C MET A 1 17.27 5.78 -1.98
N ASN A 2 17.88 6.95 -1.86
CA ASN A 2 18.24 7.49 -0.56
C ASN A 2 17.10 8.38 0.00
N HIS A 3 17.26 8.87 1.22
CA HIS A 3 16.24 9.66 1.90
C HIS A 3 15.86 10.93 1.12
N ILE A 4 16.83 11.58 0.50
CA ILE A 4 16.60 12.79 -0.31
C ILE A 4 15.80 12.45 -1.56
N GLU A 5 16.16 11.36 -2.24
CA GLU A 5 15.41 10.88 -3.42
C GLU A 5 13.97 10.53 -3.06
N ALA A 6 13.76 9.89 -1.91
CA ALA A 6 12.41 9.58 -1.41
C ALA A 6 11.59 10.85 -1.21
N LEU A 7 12.17 11.88 -0.59
CA LEU A 7 11.51 13.16 -0.39
C LEU A 7 11.19 13.85 -1.72
N MET A 8 12.07 13.75 -2.72
CA MET A 8 11.83 14.31 -4.04
C MET A 8 10.76 13.56 -4.82
N THR A 9 10.51 12.31 -4.48
CA THR A 9 9.48 11.48 -5.11
C THR A 9 8.07 11.91 -4.69
N ILE A 10 7.90 12.41 -3.47
CA ILE A 10 6.58 12.79 -2.94
C ILE A 10 5.85 13.78 -3.86
N PRO A 11 6.46 14.88 -4.34
CA PRO A 11 5.77 15.76 -5.28
C PRO A 11 5.34 15.09 -6.58
N GLN A 12 6.11 14.11 -7.06
CA GLN A 12 5.74 13.35 -8.26
C GLN A 12 4.51 12.47 -8.00
N ILE A 13 4.44 11.84 -6.83
CA ILE A 13 3.28 11.05 -6.42
C ILE A 13 2.06 11.95 -6.26
N ALA A 14 2.23 13.13 -5.66
CA ALA A 14 1.14 14.08 -5.47
C ALA A 14 0.53 14.54 -6.80
N LYS A 15 1.31 14.55 -7.89
CA LYS A 15 0.80 14.85 -9.24
C LYS A 15 0.03 13.68 -9.85
N LEU A 16 0.31 12.45 -9.42
CA LEU A 16 -0.36 11.25 -9.94
C LEU A 16 -1.68 10.98 -9.22
N LEU A 17 -1.83 11.43 -7.99
CA LEU A 17 -2.96 11.05 -7.13
C LEU A 17 -3.77 12.29 -6.69
N PRO A 18 -5.09 12.13 -6.48
CA PRO A 18 -5.85 13.14 -5.77
C PRO A 18 -5.25 13.38 -4.38
N THR A 19 -5.48 14.58 -3.82
CA THR A 19 -4.86 14.99 -2.55
C THR A 19 -5.07 14.00 -1.42
N ASP A 20 -6.30 13.49 -1.25
CA ASP A 20 -6.60 12.53 -0.17
C ASP A 20 -5.83 11.22 -0.33
N ALA A 21 -5.75 10.72 -1.58
CA ALA A 21 -5.00 9.50 -1.88
C ALA A 21 -3.50 9.71 -1.69
N ALA A 22 -2.98 10.86 -2.07
CA ALA A 22 -1.57 11.21 -1.86
C ALA A 22 -1.23 11.30 -0.38
N MET A 23 -2.10 11.92 0.43
CA MET A 23 -1.92 12.02 1.88
C MET A 23 -1.93 10.65 2.54
N HIS A 24 -2.86 9.76 2.11
CA HIS A 24 -2.91 8.38 2.60
C HIS A 24 -1.61 7.63 2.25
N ALA A 25 -1.16 7.73 1.00
CA ALA A 25 0.08 7.09 0.56
C ALA A 25 1.28 7.56 1.40
N CYS A 26 1.37 8.86 1.66
CA CYS A 26 2.43 9.42 2.51
C CYS A 26 2.33 8.93 3.96
N ALA A 27 1.11 8.80 4.50
CA ALA A 27 0.90 8.28 5.85
C ALA A 27 1.36 6.83 5.97
N VAL A 28 1.06 5.98 4.99
CA VAL A 28 1.53 4.59 4.95
C VAL A 28 3.06 4.57 4.84
N ALA A 29 3.62 5.34 3.92
CA ALA A 29 5.07 5.38 3.68
C ALA A 29 5.85 5.87 4.90
N SER A 30 5.27 6.78 5.70
CA SER A 30 5.92 7.33 6.90
C SER A 30 6.27 6.25 7.94
N LYS A 31 5.58 5.12 7.91
CA LYS A 31 5.85 4.00 8.81
C LYS A 31 7.12 3.23 8.45
N PHE A 32 7.70 3.52 7.29
CA PHE A 32 8.92 2.87 6.78
C PHE A 32 10.09 3.83 6.68
N ASP A 33 10.11 4.85 7.53
CA ASP A 33 11.21 5.79 7.61
C ASP A 33 12.52 5.03 7.89
N GLY A 34 13.54 5.33 7.08
CA GLY A 34 14.82 4.61 7.15
C GLY A 34 14.95 3.43 6.19
N ASP A 35 13.86 3.01 5.55
CA ASP A 35 13.91 1.98 4.50
C ASP A 35 13.33 2.55 3.20
N ASP A 36 14.19 3.16 2.40
CA ASP A 36 13.78 3.87 1.19
C ASP A 36 13.14 2.96 0.15
N ARG A 37 13.55 1.71 0.08
CA ARG A 37 13.01 0.76 -0.91
C ARG A 37 11.55 0.42 -0.62
N ILE A 38 11.23 0.13 0.64
CA ILE A 38 9.85 -0.14 1.07
C ILE A 38 9.04 1.14 1.03
N CYS A 39 9.60 2.25 1.49
CA CYS A 39 8.94 3.55 1.49
C CYS A 39 8.42 3.92 0.09
N LEU A 40 9.22 3.73 -0.96
CA LEU A 40 8.82 4.01 -2.33
C LEU A 40 7.61 3.16 -2.75
N ILE A 41 7.63 1.85 -2.47
CA ILE A 41 6.52 0.98 -2.84
C ILE A 41 5.26 1.33 -2.03
N ALA A 42 5.43 1.71 -0.76
CA ALA A 42 4.31 2.18 0.05
C ALA A 42 3.66 3.44 -0.56
N LEU A 43 4.46 4.37 -1.08
CA LEU A 43 3.95 5.55 -1.78
C LEU A 43 3.17 5.18 -3.05
N LEU A 44 3.55 4.09 -3.73
CA LEU A 44 2.96 3.68 -4.99
C LEU A 44 1.83 2.65 -4.85
N HIS A 45 1.55 2.18 -3.63
CA HIS A 45 0.75 0.97 -3.43
C HIS A 45 -0.68 1.01 -4.01
N ASP A 46 -1.29 2.19 -4.13
CA ASP A 46 -2.65 2.35 -4.68
C ASP A 46 -2.68 2.91 -6.11
N VAL A 47 -1.52 3.28 -6.67
CA VAL A 47 -1.48 4.00 -7.95
C VAL A 47 -2.02 3.15 -9.10
N VAL A 48 -1.59 1.89 -9.18
CA VAL A 48 -2.05 0.99 -10.25
C VAL A 48 -3.49 0.54 -10.01
N GLU A 49 -3.84 0.20 -8.77
CA GLU A 49 -5.19 -0.24 -8.42
C GLU A 49 -6.23 0.84 -8.78
N ASP A 50 -5.92 2.09 -8.53
CA ASP A 50 -6.80 3.23 -8.82
C ASP A 50 -6.64 3.75 -10.26
N LYS A 51 -5.85 3.06 -11.09
CA LYS A 51 -5.70 3.29 -12.53
C LYS A 51 -5.05 4.64 -12.91
N TYR A 52 -4.22 5.18 -12.04
CA TYR A 52 -3.48 6.42 -12.33
C TYR A 52 -2.20 6.17 -13.12
N ALA A 53 -1.66 4.95 -13.10
CA ALA A 53 -0.50 4.55 -13.89
C ALA A 53 -0.47 3.03 -14.04
N THR A 54 0.31 2.53 -15.01
CA THR A 54 0.54 1.10 -15.19
C THR A 54 1.80 0.67 -14.45
N PHE A 55 1.97 -0.65 -14.27
CA PHE A 55 3.18 -1.21 -13.67
C PHE A 55 4.43 -0.80 -14.47
N GLU A 56 4.35 -0.86 -15.80
CA GLU A 56 5.48 -0.51 -16.67
C GLU A 56 5.88 0.95 -16.55
N GLU A 57 4.91 1.86 -16.48
CA GLU A 57 5.16 3.29 -16.30
C GLU A 57 5.87 3.56 -14.97
N LEU A 58 5.45 2.90 -13.89
CA LEU A 58 6.07 3.06 -12.58
C LEU A 58 7.46 2.46 -12.53
N LYS A 59 7.64 1.29 -13.18
CA LYS A 59 8.95 0.64 -13.27
C LYS A 59 9.98 1.57 -13.92
N GLU A 60 9.64 2.17 -15.05
CA GLU A 60 10.53 3.08 -15.77
C GLU A 60 10.76 4.36 -14.98
N ARG A 61 9.68 4.99 -14.52
CA ARG A 61 9.74 6.30 -13.88
C ARG A 61 10.56 6.29 -12.58
N PHE A 62 10.43 5.24 -11.79
CA PHE A 62 11.09 5.12 -10.48
C PHE A 62 12.21 4.09 -10.45
N ASN A 63 12.57 3.50 -11.60
CA ASN A 63 13.63 2.51 -11.72
C ASN A 63 13.48 1.37 -10.70
N LEU A 64 12.28 0.79 -10.64
CA LEU A 64 11.97 -0.28 -9.69
C LEU A 64 12.68 -1.58 -10.06
N ASP A 65 13.24 -2.26 -9.07
CA ASP A 65 13.86 -3.57 -9.27
C ASP A 65 12.82 -4.71 -9.21
N LYS A 66 13.28 -5.94 -9.45
CA LYS A 66 12.40 -7.11 -9.49
C LYS A 66 11.65 -7.35 -8.18
N GLU A 67 12.33 -7.18 -7.05
CA GLU A 67 11.73 -7.38 -5.73
C GLU A 67 10.65 -6.33 -5.47
N GLN A 68 10.93 -5.06 -5.79
CA GLN A 68 9.95 -3.98 -5.67
C GLN A 68 8.75 -4.21 -6.60
N MET A 69 8.99 -4.65 -7.83
CA MET A 69 7.89 -4.96 -8.76
C MET A 69 7.02 -6.11 -8.27
N ARG A 70 7.61 -7.16 -7.73
CA ARG A 70 6.84 -8.27 -7.14
C ARG A 70 5.98 -7.82 -5.98
N ALA A 71 6.53 -6.97 -5.11
CA ALA A 71 5.77 -6.42 -3.99
C ALA A 71 4.61 -5.53 -4.47
N LEU A 72 4.87 -4.68 -5.45
CA LEU A 72 3.85 -3.80 -6.01
C LEU A 72 2.71 -4.60 -6.66
N GLU A 73 3.04 -5.64 -7.42
CA GLU A 73 2.05 -6.54 -8.01
C GLU A 73 1.25 -7.28 -6.93
N ALA A 74 1.92 -7.75 -5.89
CA ALA A 74 1.27 -8.48 -4.80
C ALA A 74 0.28 -7.60 -4.02
N ILE A 75 0.60 -6.32 -3.80
CA ILE A 75 -0.24 -5.41 -3.04
C ILE A 75 -1.35 -4.77 -3.87
N THR A 76 -1.33 -4.96 -5.19
CA THR A 76 -2.35 -4.43 -6.09
C THR A 76 -3.44 -5.47 -6.30
N ARG A 77 -4.67 -5.15 -5.85
CA ARG A 77 -5.82 -6.03 -6.04
C ARG A 77 -6.21 -6.04 -7.53
N ARG A 78 -6.46 -7.24 -8.07
CA ARG A 78 -6.84 -7.41 -9.47
C ARG A 78 -8.33 -7.16 -9.65
N ASP A 79 -8.72 -6.75 -10.86
CA ASP A 79 -10.12 -6.58 -11.20
C ASP A 79 -10.86 -7.92 -11.03
N GLY A 80 -11.98 -7.90 -10.30
CA GLY A 80 -12.75 -9.11 -10.03
C GLY A 80 -12.20 -10.06 -8.97
N GLU A 81 -11.03 -9.78 -8.42
CA GLU A 81 -10.43 -10.60 -7.37
C GLU A 81 -11.18 -10.40 -6.05
N LYS A 82 -11.55 -11.51 -5.39
CA LYS A 82 -12.18 -11.46 -4.07
C LYS A 82 -11.19 -10.91 -3.04
N TYR A 83 -11.68 -10.13 -2.10
CA TYR A 83 -10.83 -9.44 -1.13
C TYR A 83 -9.92 -10.39 -0.36
N PHE A 84 -10.45 -11.50 0.18
CA PHE A 84 -9.64 -12.41 0.97
C PHE A 84 -8.72 -13.30 0.12
N ASP A 85 -9.02 -13.51 -1.15
CA ASP A 85 -8.09 -14.13 -2.11
C ASP A 85 -6.90 -13.19 -2.36
N TYR A 86 -7.19 -11.90 -2.49
CA TYR A 86 -6.16 -10.86 -2.57
C TYR A 86 -5.27 -10.84 -1.31
N ILE A 87 -5.87 -10.87 -0.12
CA ILE A 87 -5.11 -10.88 1.14
C ILE A 87 -4.22 -12.11 1.23
N ALA A 88 -4.71 -13.29 0.82
CA ALA A 88 -3.90 -14.51 0.78
C ALA A 88 -2.70 -14.36 -0.15
N ARG A 89 -2.88 -13.68 -1.27
CA ARG A 89 -1.80 -13.41 -2.22
C ARG A 89 -0.78 -12.41 -1.66
N VAL A 90 -1.24 -11.37 -0.97
CA VAL A 90 -0.37 -10.41 -0.25
C VAL A 90 0.52 -11.14 0.75
N GLN A 91 -0.05 -12.10 1.46
CA GLN A 91 0.61 -12.86 2.51
C GLN A 91 1.86 -13.60 2.03
N LEU A 92 1.92 -13.92 0.73
CA LEU A 92 3.05 -14.62 0.12
C LEU A 92 4.26 -13.72 -0.16
N ASN A 93 4.14 -12.41 0.03
CA ASN A 93 5.22 -11.46 -0.23
C ASN A 93 5.48 -10.62 1.02
N ASP A 94 6.69 -10.70 1.57
CA ASP A 94 7.04 -10.04 2.83
C ASP A 94 6.92 -8.53 2.77
N MET A 95 7.43 -7.90 1.71
CA MET A 95 7.36 -6.44 1.56
C MET A 95 5.91 -5.98 1.44
N ALA A 96 5.11 -6.66 0.60
CA ALA A 96 3.69 -6.35 0.43
C ALA A 96 2.92 -6.53 1.76
N THR A 97 3.22 -7.58 2.52
CA THR A 97 2.60 -7.82 3.84
C THR A 97 2.87 -6.66 4.79
N LYS A 98 4.11 -6.20 4.89
CA LYS A 98 4.48 -5.08 5.76
C LYS A 98 3.72 -3.80 5.37
N ILE A 99 3.67 -3.50 4.09
CA ILE A 99 2.97 -2.31 3.60
C ILE A 99 1.47 -2.43 3.85
N LYS A 100 0.89 -3.60 3.57
CA LYS A 100 -0.56 -3.81 3.77
C LYS A 100 -0.95 -3.72 5.24
N LEU A 101 -0.12 -4.21 6.14
CA LEU A 101 -0.36 -4.07 7.58
C LEU A 101 -0.42 -2.59 7.98
N ALA A 102 0.48 -1.75 7.47
CA ALA A 102 0.48 -0.32 7.73
C ALA A 102 -0.77 0.35 7.15
N ASP A 103 -1.14 0.00 5.92
CA ASP A 103 -2.34 0.49 5.26
C ASP A 103 -3.61 0.12 6.04
N LEU A 104 -3.71 -1.13 6.49
CA LEU A 104 -4.84 -1.62 7.27
C LEU A 104 -4.96 -0.91 8.62
N GLN A 105 -3.85 -0.66 9.31
CA GLN A 105 -3.87 0.07 10.58
C GLN A 105 -4.49 1.45 10.42
N ILE A 106 -4.10 2.17 9.37
CA ILE A 106 -4.64 3.51 9.10
C ILE A 106 -6.13 3.41 8.75
N ASN A 107 -6.51 2.47 7.90
CA ASN A 107 -7.90 2.30 7.48
C ASN A 107 -8.81 1.85 8.64
N ILE A 108 -8.32 0.98 9.51
CA ILE A 108 -9.05 0.55 10.72
C ILE A 108 -9.33 1.76 11.62
N LEU A 109 -8.34 2.60 11.86
CA LEU A 109 -8.50 3.80 12.68
C LEU A 109 -9.50 4.78 12.08
N ARG A 110 -9.46 4.97 10.75
CA ARG A 110 -10.44 5.82 10.05
C ARG A 110 -11.85 5.29 10.17
N CYS A 111 -12.04 3.97 10.02
CA CYS A 111 -13.36 3.35 10.18
C CYS A 111 -13.85 3.46 11.61
N ALA A 112 -12.97 3.32 12.60
CA ALA A 112 -13.33 3.42 14.01
C ALA A 112 -13.85 4.81 14.37
N GLU A 113 -13.31 5.87 13.74
CA GLU A 113 -13.75 7.24 13.94
C GLU A 113 -15.17 7.52 13.45
N SER A 114 -15.66 6.71 12.50
CA SER A 114 -16.98 6.90 11.88
C SER A 114 -17.94 5.75 12.10
N LEU A 115 -17.70 4.91 13.12
CA LEU A 115 -18.67 3.87 13.52
C LEU A 115 -19.95 4.52 14.04
N PRO A 116 -21.12 3.89 13.74
CA PRO A 116 -21.30 2.58 13.12
C PRO A 116 -21.38 2.58 11.58
N ASN A 117 -21.25 3.72 10.93
CA ASN A 117 -21.48 3.87 9.48
C ASN A 117 -20.58 2.98 8.62
N HIS A 118 -19.36 2.64 9.09
CA HIS A 118 -18.41 1.84 8.34
C HIS A 118 -18.12 0.49 9.02
N TRP A 119 -19.11 -0.07 9.70
CA TRP A 119 -18.94 -1.31 10.47
C TRP A 119 -18.49 -2.49 9.60
N SER A 120 -19.08 -2.65 8.40
CA SER A 120 -18.71 -3.73 7.47
C SER A 120 -17.26 -3.62 7.01
N LEU A 121 -16.82 -2.41 6.68
CA LEU A 121 -15.42 -2.16 6.28
C LEU A 121 -14.46 -2.40 7.45
N PHE A 122 -14.82 -1.94 8.63
CA PHE A 122 -14.03 -2.14 9.85
C PHE A 122 -13.79 -3.63 10.09
N LYS A 123 -14.83 -4.44 10.04
CA LYS A 123 -14.71 -5.90 10.26
C LYS A 123 -13.84 -6.55 9.19
N ARG A 124 -13.99 -6.14 7.93
CA ARG A 124 -13.21 -6.69 6.83
C ARG A 124 -11.72 -6.37 6.99
N TYR A 125 -11.40 -5.13 7.29
CA TYR A 125 -10.01 -4.70 7.49
C TYR A 125 -9.39 -5.35 8.72
N TYR A 126 -10.16 -5.45 9.80
CA TYR A 126 -9.69 -6.08 11.04
C TYR A 126 -9.37 -7.56 10.80
N LYS A 127 -10.24 -8.28 10.09
CA LYS A 127 -10.01 -9.68 9.73
C LYS A 127 -8.77 -9.86 8.86
N ALA A 128 -8.60 -8.98 7.86
CA ALA A 128 -7.41 -9.00 7.00
C ALA A 128 -6.14 -8.76 7.83
N TYR A 129 -6.19 -7.82 8.76
CA TYR A 129 -5.08 -7.53 9.67
C TYR A 129 -4.71 -8.75 10.49
N GLU A 130 -5.70 -9.44 11.07
CA GLU A 130 -5.47 -10.67 11.85
C GLU A 130 -4.80 -11.76 11.02
N ILE A 131 -5.25 -11.94 9.77
CA ILE A 131 -4.66 -12.92 8.84
C ILE A 131 -3.19 -12.61 8.60
N LEU A 132 -2.88 -11.37 8.26
CA LEU A 132 -1.52 -10.97 7.91
C LEU A 132 -0.58 -10.96 9.12
N ILE A 133 -1.06 -10.52 10.28
CA ILE A 133 -0.23 -10.49 11.50
C ILE A 133 0.03 -11.89 12.05
N GLY A 134 -0.86 -12.85 11.77
CA GLY A 134 -0.68 -14.24 12.15
C GLY A 134 0.61 -14.84 11.59
N ASP A 135 1.05 -14.40 10.40
CA ASP A 135 2.28 -14.86 9.77
C ASP A 135 3.54 -14.24 10.39
N CYS A 136 3.38 -13.20 11.20
CA CYS A 136 4.51 -12.51 11.83
C CYS A 136 4.87 -13.09 13.21
N LYS A 137 4.16 -14.12 13.64
CA LYS A 137 4.39 -14.77 14.93
C LYS A 137 5.50 -15.79 14.92
#